data_6f4096559fca3f7b98b922c3b72be892
#
_entry.id   6f4096559fca3f7b98b922c3b72be892
#
_cell.length_a   1.000
_cell.length_b   1.000
_cell.length_c   1.000
_cell.angle_alpha   90.00
_cell.angle_beta   90.00
_cell.angle_gamma   90.00
#
_symmetry.space_group_name_H-M   'P 1'
#
loop_
_entity.id
_entity.type
_entity.pdbx_description
1 polymer ?
#
loop_
_entity_poly.entity_id
_entity_poly.type
_entity_poly.pdbx_seq_one_letter_code
_entity_poly.pdbx_strand_id
1 'polypeptide(L)'
;MHENKVIESKLCNTMPFNITVCLIAFLVDLVYFNDIYQENEYDCASWTWSWDWVVEKYGKNANVFTVTLHDMIPYIIITIIVAAVIIVVFNLLYKKIQLVVTDKKVYGRVFCGKRVDLPIDSISAVGTSAFKSIAIATSSGKIKFLAIANRDEIHEKISELLINRQQSNKVEHQIVNNNVPTSNNDNIGQLKELKELLDQGIINQEEFDAKKKQLLGL
;
A
#
# COMPACT_ATOMS: atom_id res chain seq x y z
N MET A 1 7.85 -17.13 -24.44
CA MET A 1 6.49 -16.59 -24.29
C MET A 1 6.62 -15.11 -23.93
N HIS A 2 6.25 -14.20 -24.84
CA HIS A 2 6.27 -12.77 -24.54
C HIS A 2 5.14 -12.44 -23.55
N GLU A 3 5.49 -11.94 -22.38
CA GLU A 3 4.57 -11.32 -21.43
C GLU A 3 4.22 -9.92 -21.93
N ASN A 4 2.96 -9.64 -22.17
CA ASN A 4 2.54 -8.30 -22.54
C ASN A 4 2.40 -7.44 -21.31
N LYS A 5 3.16 -6.33 -21.26
CA LYS A 5 3.00 -5.29 -20.24
C LYS A 5 1.67 -4.59 -20.48
N VAL A 6 0.79 -4.64 -19.49
CA VAL A 6 -0.54 -4.05 -19.59
C VAL A 6 -0.53 -2.62 -19.08
N ILE A 7 0.03 -2.38 -17.86
CA ILE A 7 0.09 -1.06 -17.25
C ILE A 7 1.31 -0.95 -16.33
N GLU A 8 1.83 0.27 -16.20
CA GLU A 8 2.91 0.61 -15.27
C GLU A 8 2.51 1.77 -14.36
N SER A 9 3.01 1.72 -13.12
CA SER A 9 2.78 2.78 -12.14
C SER A 9 3.45 4.09 -12.54
N LYS A 10 2.71 5.18 -12.35
CA LYS A 10 3.24 6.55 -12.34
C LYS A 10 3.36 6.99 -10.87
N LEU A 11 4.52 7.50 -10.48
CA LEU A 11 4.72 8.00 -9.12
C LEU A 11 4.07 9.36 -8.92
N CYS A 12 3.61 9.62 -7.69
CA CYS A 12 3.13 10.95 -7.30
C CYS A 12 4.28 11.95 -7.25
N ASN A 13 3.94 13.24 -7.31
CA ASN A 13 4.92 14.30 -7.09
C ASN A 13 5.39 14.30 -5.63
N THR A 14 6.71 14.38 -5.39
CA THR A 14 7.32 14.44 -4.05
C THR A 14 7.37 15.86 -3.49
N MET A 15 6.98 16.87 -4.27
CA MET A 15 7.04 18.28 -3.87
C MET A 15 6.30 18.58 -2.54
N PRO A 16 5.09 18.04 -2.28
CA PRO A 16 4.42 18.26 -0.99
C PRO A 16 5.20 17.74 0.20
N PHE A 17 5.86 16.57 0.06
CA PHE A 17 6.69 16.00 1.13
C PHE A 17 7.91 16.89 1.39
N ASN A 18 8.60 17.34 0.34
CA ASN A 18 9.77 18.20 0.49
C ASN A 18 9.41 19.53 1.18
N ILE A 19 8.27 20.14 0.81
CA ILE A 19 7.76 21.35 1.47
C ILE A 19 7.45 21.08 2.95
N THR A 20 6.82 19.95 3.27
CA THR A 20 6.51 19.60 4.66
C THR A 20 7.76 19.43 5.50
N VAL A 21 8.82 18.82 4.97
CA VAL A 21 10.11 18.70 5.68
C VAL A 21 10.72 20.08 5.95
N CYS A 22 10.71 20.98 4.97
CA CYS A 22 11.20 22.35 5.15
C CYS A 22 10.38 23.12 6.19
N LEU A 23 9.04 22.98 6.20
CA LEU A 23 8.18 23.63 7.19
C LEU A 23 8.45 23.10 8.61
N ILE A 24 8.65 21.80 8.77
CA ILE A 24 8.99 21.21 10.08
C ILE A 24 10.34 21.74 10.55
N ALA A 25 11.34 21.79 9.68
CA ALA A 25 12.66 22.34 10.00
C ALA A 25 12.53 23.81 10.48
N PHE A 26 11.78 24.61 9.76
CA PHE A 26 11.52 26.01 10.15
C PHE A 26 10.80 26.14 11.50
N LEU A 27 9.81 25.29 11.77
CA LEU A 27 9.11 25.31 13.07
C LEU A 27 10.06 24.92 14.22
N VAL A 28 10.96 23.95 13.99
CA VAL A 28 11.99 23.57 14.96
C VAL A 28 12.92 24.76 15.25
N ASP A 29 13.38 25.46 14.20
CA ASP A 29 14.23 26.64 14.37
C ASP A 29 13.49 27.76 15.14
N LEU A 30 12.18 27.93 14.94
CA LEU A 30 11.39 28.91 15.71
C LEU A 30 11.31 28.57 17.22
N VAL A 31 11.19 27.28 17.55
CA VAL A 31 11.19 26.85 18.98
C VAL A 31 12.55 27.13 19.60
N TYR A 32 13.65 26.72 18.95
CA TYR A 32 14.98 27.01 19.43
C TYR A 32 15.29 28.50 19.53
N PHE A 33 14.80 29.30 18.59
CA PHE A 33 14.92 30.76 18.66
C PHE A 33 14.28 31.31 19.94
N ASN A 34 13.07 30.86 20.25
CA ASN A 34 12.38 31.33 21.47
C ASN A 34 13.16 30.93 22.74
N ASP A 35 13.69 29.70 22.80
CA ASP A 35 14.44 29.23 23.98
C ASP A 35 15.74 30.05 24.17
N ILE A 36 16.52 30.22 23.10
CA ILE A 36 17.76 31.02 23.15
C ILE A 36 17.47 32.50 23.41
N TYR A 37 16.35 33.03 22.89
CA TYR A 37 15.94 34.41 23.12
C TYR A 37 15.65 34.64 24.62
N GLN A 38 14.92 33.74 25.27
CA GLN A 38 14.60 33.82 26.69
C GLN A 38 15.88 33.73 27.59
N GLU A 39 16.82 32.85 27.21
CA GLU A 39 18.11 32.74 27.88
C GLU A 39 18.91 34.02 27.76
N ASN A 40 19.07 34.57 26.56
CA ASN A 40 19.78 35.81 26.31
C ASN A 40 19.10 37.04 26.94
N GLU A 41 17.77 37.07 27.04
CA GLU A 41 17.01 38.12 27.73
C GLU A 41 17.27 38.07 29.27
N TYR A 42 17.29 36.85 29.82
CA TYR A 42 17.60 36.65 31.23
C TYR A 42 19.04 37.08 31.57
N ASP A 43 20.01 36.71 30.75
CA ASP A 43 21.41 37.07 30.95
C ASP A 43 21.63 38.56 30.83
N CYS A 44 20.95 39.22 29.90
CA CYS A 44 20.95 40.68 29.79
C CYS A 44 20.34 41.35 31.06
N ALA A 45 19.20 40.86 31.54
CA ALA A 45 18.51 41.39 32.73
C ALA A 45 19.25 41.12 34.05
N SER A 46 19.97 40.01 34.15
CA SER A 46 20.73 39.62 35.36
C SER A 46 22.10 40.28 35.44
N TRP A 47 22.45 41.15 34.50
CA TRP A 47 23.77 41.80 34.46
C TRP A 47 24.94 40.84 34.29
N THR A 48 24.71 39.61 33.84
CA THR A 48 25.75 38.62 33.55
C THR A 48 26.51 38.98 32.26
N TRP A 49 25.95 39.82 31.40
CA TRP A 49 26.63 40.32 30.23
C TRP A 49 27.47 41.57 30.48
N SER A 50 28.75 41.53 30.06
CA SER A 50 29.54 42.73 29.90
C SER A 50 29.23 43.38 28.56
N TRP A 51 28.66 44.58 28.57
CA TRP A 51 28.34 45.30 27.35
C TRP A 51 29.56 45.56 26.43
N ASP A 52 30.72 45.75 27.05
CA ASP A 52 31.95 45.89 26.25
C ASP A 52 32.25 44.64 25.47
N TRP A 53 32.11 43.46 26.06
CA TRP A 53 32.26 42.17 25.35
C TRP A 53 31.18 41.93 24.30
N VAL A 54 29.93 42.30 24.57
CA VAL A 54 28.83 42.16 23.61
C VAL A 54 29.09 43.06 22.39
N VAL A 55 29.49 44.31 22.61
CA VAL A 55 29.79 45.25 21.52
C VAL A 55 31.01 44.82 20.73
N GLU A 56 32.05 44.26 21.38
CA GLU A 56 33.23 43.70 20.70
C GLU A 56 32.88 42.51 19.81
N LYS A 57 32.04 41.59 20.33
CA LYS A 57 31.68 40.33 19.64
C LYS A 57 30.62 40.50 18.58
N TYR A 58 29.56 41.29 18.86
CA TYR A 58 28.36 41.39 18.01
C TYR A 58 28.17 42.76 17.35
N GLY A 59 29.01 43.76 17.69
CA GLY A 59 28.96 45.09 17.10
C GLY A 59 28.21 46.12 17.93
N LYS A 60 28.40 47.42 17.58
CA LYS A 60 27.85 48.59 18.32
C LYS A 60 26.30 48.63 18.43
N ASN A 61 25.59 47.96 17.51
CA ASN A 61 24.12 47.93 17.47
C ASN A 61 23.55 46.64 18.04
N ALA A 62 24.38 45.93 18.83
CA ALA A 62 23.96 44.66 19.44
C ALA A 62 22.77 44.89 20.42
N ASN A 63 21.80 44.04 20.33
CA ASN A 63 20.67 43.93 21.26
C ASN A 63 20.33 42.45 21.42
N VAL A 64 19.48 42.10 22.36
CA VAL A 64 19.12 40.70 22.66
C VAL A 64 18.71 39.95 21.37
N PHE A 65 17.90 40.57 20.51
CA PHE A 65 17.45 39.96 19.25
C PHE A 65 18.60 39.67 18.30
N THR A 66 19.54 40.63 18.10
CA THR A 66 20.67 40.45 17.18
C THR A 66 21.67 39.42 17.67
N VAL A 67 21.88 39.34 18.99
CA VAL A 67 22.71 38.31 19.62
C VAL A 67 22.10 36.94 19.42
N THR A 68 20.82 36.79 19.73
CA THR A 68 20.08 35.55 19.53
C THR A 68 20.11 35.09 18.08
N LEU A 69 19.89 36.01 17.13
CA LEU A 69 19.94 35.69 15.72
C LEU A 69 21.33 35.18 15.28
N HIS A 70 22.39 35.79 15.82
CA HIS A 70 23.77 35.34 15.55
C HIS A 70 24.04 33.96 16.16
N ASP A 71 23.62 33.72 17.38
CA ASP A 71 23.82 32.44 18.08
C ASP A 71 23.00 31.30 17.47
N MET A 72 21.91 31.63 16.74
CA MET A 72 21.12 30.68 15.97
C MET A 72 21.78 30.19 14.68
N ILE A 73 22.77 30.89 14.16
CA ILE A 73 23.40 30.53 12.86
C ILE A 73 23.85 29.06 12.79
N PRO A 74 24.59 28.51 13.79
CA PRO A 74 25.01 27.11 13.75
C PRO A 74 23.83 26.13 13.76
N TYR A 75 22.77 26.41 14.51
CA TYR A 75 21.57 25.57 14.58
C TYR A 75 20.83 25.57 13.23
N ILE A 76 20.65 26.72 12.63
CA ILE A 76 20.02 26.87 11.31
C ILE A 76 20.82 26.09 10.23
N ILE A 77 22.13 26.16 10.27
CA ILE A 77 22.98 25.41 9.33
C ILE A 77 22.78 23.91 9.52
N ILE A 78 22.76 23.42 10.77
CA ILE A 78 22.56 22.00 11.06
C ILE A 78 21.18 21.54 10.61
N THR A 79 20.11 22.28 10.89
CA THR A 79 18.76 21.91 10.50
C THR A 79 18.58 21.88 8.99
N ILE A 80 19.19 22.82 8.25
CA ILE A 80 19.22 22.82 6.77
C ILE A 80 19.93 21.57 6.23
N ILE A 81 21.09 21.23 6.79
CA ILE A 81 21.84 20.03 6.36
C ILE A 81 21.02 18.77 6.62
N VAL A 82 20.43 18.63 7.81
CA VAL A 82 19.59 17.47 8.18
C VAL A 82 18.37 17.37 7.25
N ALA A 83 17.66 18.47 7.03
CA ALA A 83 16.52 18.52 6.12
C ALA A 83 16.92 18.12 4.68
N ALA A 84 18.05 18.62 4.19
CA ALA A 84 18.56 18.29 2.86
C ALA A 84 18.88 16.78 2.74
N VAL A 85 19.53 16.19 3.75
CA VAL A 85 19.82 14.75 3.78
C VAL A 85 18.53 13.92 3.76
N ILE A 86 17.52 14.28 4.58
CA ILE A 86 16.23 13.59 4.62
C ILE A 86 15.55 13.66 3.25
N ILE A 87 15.51 14.83 2.61
CA ILE A 87 14.91 15.03 1.29
C ILE A 87 15.63 14.18 0.23
N VAL A 88 16.97 14.19 0.22
CA VAL A 88 17.74 13.40 -0.75
C VAL A 88 17.51 11.91 -0.57
N VAL A 89 17.62 11.39 0.66
CA VAL A 89 17.43 9.96 0.96
C VAL A 89 16.00 9.54 0.59
N PHE A 90 15.00 10.33 0.98
CA PHE A 90 13.62 10.04 0.64
C PHE A 90 13.40 9.98 -0.88
N ASN A 91 13.89 10.97 -1.63
CA ASN A 91 13.72 10.99 -3.08
C ASN A 91 14.45 9.83 -3.78
N LEU A 92 15.63 9.41 -3.27
CA LEU A 92 16.34 8.25 -3.79
C LEU A 92 15.58 6.95 -3.56
N LEU A 93 14.99 6.76 -2.37
CA LEU A 93 14.17 5.59 -2.07
C LEU A 93 12.87 5.60 -2.85
N TYR A 94 12.26 6.78 -2.98
CA TYR A 94 11.01 6.97 -3.68
C TYR A 94 11.11 6.63 -5.17
N LYS A 95 12.15 7.05 -5.85
CA LYS A 95 12.40 6.72 -7.27
C LYS A 95 12.53 5.22 -7.55
N LYS A 96 12.80 4.41 -6.53
CA LYS A 96 12.89 2.95 -6.66
C LYS A 96 11.54 2.23 -6.66
N ILE A 97 10.46 2.91 -6.29
CA ILE A 97 9.11 2.34 -6.30
C ILE A 97 8.69 2.14 -7.75
N GLN A 98 8.25 0.94 -8.06
CA GLN A 98 7.73 0.57 -9.36
C GLN A 98 6.70 -0.54 -9.19
N LEU A 99 5.61 -0.45 -9.93
CA LEU A 99 4.60 -1.49 -10.02
C LEU A 99 4.24 -1.68 -11.49
N VAL A 100 4.38 -2.88 -11.98
CA VAL A 100 4.05 -3.25 -13.36
C VAL A 100 3.05 -4.40 -13.31
N VAL A 101 1.98 -4.26 -14.06
CA VAL A 101 0.96 -5.28 -14.23
C VAL A 101 1.06 -5.83 -15.63
N THR A 102 1.19 -7.14 -15.74
CA THR A 102 1.13 -7.90 -16.99
C THR A 102 -0.13 -8.76 -17.01
N ASP A 103 -0.36 -9.41 -18.10
CA ASP A 103 -1.46 -10.38 -18.29
C ASP A 103 -1.38 -11.58 -17.33
N LYS A 104 -0.18 -11.92 -16.80
CA LYS A 104 0.07 -13.12 -16.00
C LYS A 104 0.53 -12.86 -14.58
N LYS A 105 1.15 -11.71 -14.31
CA LYS A 105 1.73 -11.38 -13.00
C LYS A 105 1.76 -9.90 -12.72
N VAL A 106 1.88 -9.57 -11.45
CA VAL A 106 2.14 -8.24 -10.94
C VAL A 106 3.52 -8.24 -10.30
N TYR A 107 4.42 -7.39 -10.78
CA TYR A 107 5.77 -7.30 -10.23
C TYR A 107 6.21 -5.85 -10.04
N GLY A 108 7.19 -5.66 -9.17
CA GLY A 108 7.70 -4.32 -8.92
C GLY A 108 8.61 -4.23 -7.70
N ARG A 109 8.76 -3.01 -7.19
CA ARG A 109 9.52 -2.70 -5.98
C ARG A 109 8.70 -1.82 -5.06
N VAL A 110 8.64 -2.20 -3.79
CA VAL A 110 8.04 -1.38 -2.74
C VAL A 110 9.02 -0.32 -2.22
N PHE A 111 8.54 0.60 -1.39
CA PHE A 111 9.30 1.75 -0.89
C PHE A 111 10.72 1.42 -0.40
N CYS A 112 10.91 0.37 0.36
CA CYS A 112 12.25 -0.02 0.85
C CYS A 112 13.09 -0.83 -0.18
N GLY A 113 12.71 -0.84 -1.45
CA GLY A 113 13.45 -1.51 -2.53
C GLY A 113 13.26 -3.03 -2.58
N LYS A 114 12.44 -3.62 -1.70
CA LYS A 114 12.08 -5.04 -1.75
C LYS A 114 11.38 -5.35 -3.08
N ARG A 115 11.87 -6.33 -3.80
CA ARG A 115 11.23 -6.81 -5.03
C ARG A 115 10.04 -7.70 -4.70
N VAL A 116 9.02 -7.57 -5.51
CA VAL A 116 7.78 -8.35 -5.44
C VAL A 116 7.50 -8.89 -6.83
N ASP A 117 7.18 -10.16 -6.91
CA ASP A 117 6.76 -10.86 -8.14
C ASP A 117 5.61 -11.80 -7.75
N LEU A 118 4.39 -11.45 -8.18
CA LEU A 118 3.15 -12.12 -7.79
C LEU A 118 2.45 -12.61 -9.04
N PRO A 119 2.35 -13.92 -9.26
CA PRO A 119 1.45 -14.46 -10.26
C PRO A 119 0.01 -13.99 -9.98
N ILE A 120 -0.77 -13.69 -11.02
CA ILE A 120 -2.18 -13.27 -10.86
C ILE A 120 -2.97 -14.31 -10.06
N ASP A 121 -2.60 -15.59 -10.20
CA ASP A 121 -3.26 -16.70 -9.46
C ASP A 121 -3.05 -16.66 -7.94
N SER A 122 -1.98 -16.03 -7.47
CA SER A 122 -1.71 -15.86 -6.05
C SER A 122 -2.43 -14.67 -5.42
N ILE A 123 -3.04 -13.79 -6.24
CA ILE A 123 -3.72 -12.60 -5.76
C ILE A 123 -5.16 -12.95 -5.41
N SER A 124 -5.54 -12.70 -4.15
CA SER A 124 -6.90 -12.91 -3.65
C SER A 124 -7.77 -11.67 -3.76
N ALA A 125 -7.17 -10.49 -3.56
CA ALA A 125 -7.89 -9.22 -3.65
C ALA A 125 -6.93 -8.05 -3.90
N VAL A 126 -7.48 -6.98 -4.47
CA VAL A 126 -6.80 -5.69 -4.61
C VAL A 126 -7.66 -4.61 -3.98
N GLY A 127 -7.04 -3.64 -3.35
CA GLY A 127 -7.76 -2.52 -2.75
C GLY A 127 -6.91 -1.26 -2.75
N THR A 128 -7.57 -0.13 -2.66
CA THR A 128 -6.92 1.18 -2.53
C THR A 128 -6.95 1.63 -1.07
N SER A 129 -5.98 2.44 -0.66
CA SER A 129 -5.87 2.97 0.70
C SER A 129 -5.42 4.42 0.67
N ALA A 130 -5.32 5.05 1.85
CA ALA A 130 -4.80 6.41 2.00
C ALA A 130 -3.43 6.59 1.32
N PHE A 131 -3.01 7.84 1.12
CA PHE A 131 -1.73 8.22 0.50
C PHE A 131 -1.50 7.65 -0.90
N LYS A 132 -2.57 7.54 -1.70
CA LYS A 132 -2.52 6.98 -3.07
C LYS A 132 -1.78 5.63 -3.10
N SER A 133 -2.10 4.75 -2.18
CA SER A 133 -1.52 3.41 -2.10
C SER A 133 -2.44 2.34 -2.68
N ILE A 134 -1.82 1.27 -3.19
CA ILE A 134 -2.49 0.04 -3.61
C ILE A 134 -2.05 -1.07 -2.68
N ALA A 135 -3.00 -1.83 -2.16
CA ALA A 135 -2.77 -3.02 -1.36
C ALA A 135 -3.18 -4.26 -2.16
N ILE A 136 -2.27 -5.18 -2.31
CA ILE A 136 -2.50 -6.47 -2.97
C ILE A 136 -2.48 -7.54 -1.88
N ALA A 137 -3.59 -8.26 -1.75
CA ALA A 137 -3.72 -9.36 -0.81
C ALA A 137 -3.40 -10.69 -1.51
N THR A 138 -2.63 -11.52 -0.84
CA THR A 138 -2.29 -12.89 -1.25
C THR A 138 -2.56 -13.84 -0.10
N SER A 139 -2.51 -15.13 -0.32
CA SER A 139 -2.62 -16.14 0.74
C SER A 139 -1.56 -16.00 1.85
N SER A 140 -0.40 -15.41 1.54
CA SER A 140 0.72 -15.21 2.47
C SER A 140 0.73 -13.83 3.14
N GLY A 141 -0.20 -12.92 2.80
CA GLY A 141 -0.30 -11.59 3.42
C GLY A 141 -0.64 -10.46 2.48
N LYS A 142 -0.49 -9.22 2.98
CA LYS A 142 -0.75 -7.99 2.22
C LYS A 142 0.55 -7.28 1.84
N ILE A 143 0.64 -6.86 0.59
CA ILE A 143 1.73 -6.04 0.07
C ILE A 143 1.17 -4.68 -0.32
N LYS A 144 1.81 -3.60 0.16
CA LYS A 144 1.39 -2.23 -0.13
C LYS A 144 2.41 -1.51 -0.99
N PHE A 145 1.95 -0.93 -2.08
CA PHE A 145 2.70 0.00 -2.92
C PHE A 145 2.19 1.42 -2.65
N LEU A 146 3.09 2.30 -2.24
CA LEU A 146 2.76 3.66 -1.81
C LEU A 146 2.92 4.65 -2.96
N ALA A 147 2.16 5.75 -2.87
CA ALA A 147 2.33 6.95 -3.69
C ALA A 147 2.27 6.71 -5.21
N ILE A 148 1.31 5.92 -5.65
CA ILE A 148 1.06 5.64 -7.07
C ILE A 148 0.01 6.63 -7.59
N ALA A 149 0.38 7.46 -8.58
CA ALA A 149 -0.50 8.49 -9.11
C ALA A 149 -1.69 7.92 -9.88
N ASN A 150 -1.45 6.88 -10.67
CA ASN A 150 -2.47 6.19 -11.47
C ASN A 150 -3.01 4.92 -10.79
N ARG A 151 -3.17 4.95 -9.45
CA ARG A 151 -3.60 3.80 -8.66
C ARG A 151 -4.96 3.24 -9.07
N ASP A 152 -5.88 4.12 -9.45
CA ASP A 152 -7.26 3.73 -9.76
C ASP A 152 -7.32 2.95 -11.07
N GLU A 153 -6.53 3.37 -12.09
CA GLU A 153 -6.35 2.62 -13.34
C GLU A 153 -5.73 1.23 -13.09
N ILE A 154 -4.72 1.17 -12.22
CA ILE A 154 -4.05 -0.10 -11.87
C ILE A 154 -4.99 -1.01 -11.08
N HIS A 155 -5.75 -0.45 -10.14
CA HIS A 155 -6.75 -1.18 -9.37
C HIS A 155 -7.81 -1.79 -10.28
N GLU A 156 -8.37 -0.99 -11.20
CA GLU A 156 -9.36 -1.44 -12.19
C GLU A 156 -8.81 -2.59 -13.03
N LYS A 157 -7.56 -2.43 -13.52
CA LYS A 157 -6.94 -3.45 -14.38
C LYS A 157 -6.65 -4.76 -13.66
N ILE A 158 -6.17 -4.71 -12.43
CA ILE A 158 -5.97 -5.93 -11.63
C ILE A 158 -7.34 -6.58 -11.34
N SER A 159 -8.36 -5.79 -11.00
CA SER A 159 -9.72 -6.29 -10.75
C SER A 159 -10.31 -6.98 -11.97
N GLU A 160 -10.16 -6.39 -13.16
CA GLU A 160 -10.57 -6.99 -14.43
C GLU A 160 -9.89 -8.36 -14.65
N LEU A 161 -8.56 -8.43 -14.45
CA LEU A 161 -7.82 -9.67 -14.59
C LEU A 161 -8.29 -10.76 -13.61
N LEU A 162 -8.62 -10.38 -12.37
CA LEU A 162 -9.16 -11.30 -11.36
C LEU A 162 -10.55 -11.81 -11.73
N ILE A 163 -11.43 -10.94 -12.26
CA ILE A 163 -12.78 -11.32 -12.73
C ILE A 163 -12.67 -12.28 -13.91
N ASN A 164 -11.85 -11.97 -14.90
CA ASN A 164 -11.64 -12.81 -16.08
C ASN A 164 -11.14 -14.20 -15.70
N ARG A 165 -10.23 -14.29 -14.71
CA ARG A 165 -9.77 -15.56 -14.15
C ARG A 165 -10.90 -16.36 -13.51
N GLN A 166 -11.76 -15.70 -12.72
CA GLN A 166 -12.89 -16.37 -12.05
C GLN A 166 -13.90 -16.90 -13.08
N GLN A 167 -14.13 -16.16 -14.17
CA GLN A 167 -15.01 -16.60 -15.25
C GLN A 167 -14.41 -17.79 -15.99
N SER A 168 -13.11 -17.76 -16.32
CA SER A 168 -12.43 -18.88 -16.99
C SER A 168 -12.49 -20.15 -16.16
N ASN A 169 -12.26 -20.06 -14.84
CA ASN A 169 -12.34 -21.21 -13.94
C ASN A 169 -13.79 -21.77 -13.84
N LYS A 170 -14.80 -20.92 -13.92
CA LYS A 170 -16.22 -21.38 -13.94
C LYS A 170 -16.54 -22.12 -15.23
N VAL A 171 -16.06 -21.62 -16.37
CA VAL A 171 -16.27 -22.28 -17.68
C VAL A 171 -15.55 -23.62 -17.72
N GLU A 172 -14.32 -23.70 -17.22
CA GLU A 172 -13.55 -24.94 -17.17
C GLU A 172 -14.21 -25.99 -16.27
N HIS A 173 -14.75 -25.60 -15.10
CA HIS A 173 -15.54 -26.49 -14.26
C HIS A 173 -16.86 -26.94 -14.90
N GLN A 174 -17.50 -26.10 -15.71
CA GLN A 174 -18.71 -26.50 -16.45
C GLN A 174 -18.37 -27.44 -17.62
N ILE A 175 -17.26 -27.22 -18.31
CA ILE A 175 -16.83 -28.09 -19.41
C ILE A 175 -16.36 -29.46 -18.89
N VAL A 176 -15.69 -29.50 -17.75
CA VAL A 176 -15.27 -30.77 -17.11
C VAL A 176 -16.48 -31.56 -16.62
N ASN A 177 -17.51 -30.88 -16.11
CA ASN A 177 -18.77 -31.56 -15.72
C ASN A 177 -19.60 -32.04 -16.93
N ASN A 178 -19.41 -31.45 -18.12
CA ASN A 178 -20.15 -31.86 -19.33
C ASN A 178 -19.42 -32.93 -20.16
N ASN A 179 -18.15 -33.25 -19.85
CA ASN A 179 -17.33 -34.21 -20.60
C ASN A 179 -16.91 -35.45 -19.80
N VAL A 180 -17.41 -35.62 -18.59
CA VAL A 180 -17.23 -36.90 -17.88
C VAL A 180 -18.27 -37.89 -18.40
N PRO A 181 -17.89 -39.00 -19.02
CA PRO A 181 -18.85 -40.05 -19.32
C PRO A 181 -19.44 -40.50 -18.00
N THR A 182 -20.75 -40.39 -17.87
CA THR A 182 -21.57 -40.75 -16.75
C THR A 182 -21.17 -42.14 -16.23
N SER A 183 -20.39 -42.22 -15.17
CA SER A 183 -20.00 -43.45 -14.52
C SER A 183 -20.40 -43.37 -13.04
N ASN A 184 -21.44 -44.10 -12.69
CA ASN A 184 -21.82 -44.62 -11.37
C ASN A 184 -21.93 -43.71 -10.13
N ASN A 185 -21.29 -42.54 -10.08
CA ASN A 185 -21.36 -41.65 -8.88
C ASN A 185 -22.58 -40.75 -8.86
N ASP A 186 -23.11 -40.34 -10.02
CA ASP A 186 -24.34 -39.53 -10.09
C ASP A 186 -25.56 -40.34 -9.70
N ASN A 187 -25.55 -41.64 -10.01
CA ASN A 187 -26.64 -42.56 -9.63
C ASN A 187 -26.77 -42.70 -8.12
N ILE A 188 -25.66 -42.65 -7.38
CA ILE A 188 -25.64 -42.73 -5.91
C ILE A 188 -26.23 -41.47 -5.27
N GLY A 189 -25.91 -40.27 -5.85
CA GLY A 189 -26.48 -38.98 -5.42
C GLY A 189 -27.98 -38.94 -5.62
N GLN A 190 -28.45 -39.31 -6.82
CA GLN A 190 -29.89 -39.38 -7.15
C GLN A 190 -30.62 -40.41 -6.32
N LEU A 191 -30.01 -41.54 -5.97
CA LEU A 191 -30.63 -42.55 -5.09
C LEU A 191 -30.75 -42.06 -3.65
N LYS A 192 -29.87 -41.18 -3.16
CA LYS A 192 -30.02 -40.53 -1.85
C LYS A 192 -31.19 -39.54 -1.84
N GLU A 193 -31.28 -38.67 -2.84
CA GLU A 193 -32.35 -37.71 -2.97
C GLU A 193 -33.70 -38.42 -3.11
N LEU A 194 -33.76 -39.51 -3.88
CA LEU A 194 -34.98 -40.31 -4.04
C LEU A 194 -35.43 -40.96 -2.71
N LYS A 195 -34.47 -41.39 -1.87
CA LYS A 195 -34.74 -41.93 -0.56
C LYS A 195 -35.29 -40.86 0.40
N GLU A 196 -34.72 -39.64 0.38
CA GLU A 196 -35.20 -38.52 1.17
C GLU A 196 -36.66 -38.16 0.80
N LEU A 197 -37.00 -38.19 -0.49
CA LEU A 197 -38.38 -37.97 -0.95
C LEU A 197 -39.35 -39.05 -0.50
N LEU A 198 -38.90 -40.31 -0.41
CA LEU A 198 -39.68 -41.39 0.14
C LEU A 198 -39.87 -41.24 1.67
N ASP A 199 -38.79 -40.89 2.40
CA ASP A 199 -38.85 -40.67 3.85
C ASP A 199 -39.71 -39.46 4.23
N GLN A 200 -39.83 -38.45 3.34
CA GLN A 200 -40.74 -37.30 3.47
C GLN A 200 -42.17 -37.60 3.02
N GLY A 201 -42.45 -38.79 2.50
CA GLY A 201 -43.76 -39.21 2.04
C GLY A 201 -44.24 -38.51 0.74
N ILE A 202 -43.33 -37.90 0.00
CA ILE A 202 -43.61 -37.20 -1.27
C ILE A 202 -43.80 -38.22 -2.41
N ILE A 203 -43.09 -39.33 -2.38
CA ILE A 203 -43.23 -40.46 -3.31
C ILE A 203 -43.55 -41.72 -2.54
N ASN A 204 -44.20 -42.66 -3.20
CA ASN A 204 -44.55 -43.96 -2.60
C ASN A 204 -43.47 -45.01 -2.88
N GLN A 205 -43.54 -46.18 -2.20
CA GLN A 205 -42.55 -47.24 -2.32
C GLN A 205 -42.44 -47.81 -3.75
N GLU A 206 -43.56 -47.86 -4.47
CA GLU A 206 -43.58 -48.39 -5.85
C GLU A 206 -42.87 -47.46 -6.81
N GLU A 207 -43.07 -46.15 -6.66
CA GLU A 207 -42.40 -45.11 -7.44
C GLU A 207 -40.90 -45.06 -7.17
N PHE A 208 -40.49 -45.24 -5.91
CA PHE A 208 -39.11 -45.35 -5.52
C PHE A 208 -38.43 -46.56 -6.17
N ASP A 209 -39.06 -47.75 -6.10
CA ASP A 209 -38.50 -48.98 -6.66
C ASP A 209 -38.41 -48.95 -8.18
N ALA A 210 -39.39 -48.36 -8.86
CA ALA A 210 -39.36 -48.16 -10.30
C ALA A 210 -38.20 -47.23 -10.72
N LYS A 211 -38.02 -46.08 -10.05
CA LYS A 211 -36.94 -45.14 -10.32
C LYS A 211 -35.55 -45.71 -9.97
N LYS A 212 -35.45 -46.46 -8.88
CA LYS A 212 -34.22 -47.17 -8.49
C LYS A 212 -33.79 -48.16 -9.55
N LYS A 213 -34.67 -48.98 -10.10
CA LYS A 213 -34.38 -49.88 -11.21
C LYS A 213 -33.87 -49.15 -12.43
N GLN A 214 -34.56 -48.05 -12.77
CA GLN A 214 -34.14 -47.22 -13.93
C GLN A 214 -32.74 -46.61 -13.75
N LEU A 215 -32.38 -46.13 -12.53
CA LEU A 215 -31.08 -45.55 -12.23
C LEU A 215 -29.97 -46.60 -12.15
N LEU A 216 -30.29 -47.83 -11.72
CA LEU A 216 -29.32 -48.92 -11.65
C LEU A 216 -29.24 -49.77 -12.91
N GLY A 217 -30.11 -49.49 -13.93
CA GLY A 217 -30.11 -50.24 -15.19
C GLY A 217 -30.59 -51.67 -15.06
N LEU A 218 -31.45 -51.98 -14.10
CA LEU A 218 -32.01 -53.31 -13.79
C LEU A 218 -33.39 -53.48 -14.42
#